data_34cfd3dbf5a9200de0c9218b03317e98
#
_entry.id   34cfd3dbf5a9200de0c9218b03317e98
#
_cell.length_a   1.000
_cell.length_b   1.000
_cell.length_c   1.000
_cell.angle_alpha   90.00
_cell.angle_beta   90.00
_cell.angle_gamma   90.00
#
_symmetry.space_group_name_H-M   'P 1'
#
loop_
_entity.id
_entity.type
_entity.pdbx_description
1 polymer ?
#
loop_
_entity_poly.entity_id
_entity_poly.type
_entity_poly.pdbx_seq_one_letter_code
_entity_poly.pdbx_strand_id
1 'polypeptide(L)'
;MTILVTGGAGYIGSHTSVELLNAGYEVIIADNFCNSNAESLNRIMQLTGEKPVFYEVDVRDAASLQAIFKNHNIKSVIHFAGLKAVGESTRLPLKYYQNNIAATLTLCEVMQQHNVFDLVFSSSATVYGDPHAVPINENFPLSATNPYGRSKLMVEEILRDVAKA
;
A
#
# COMPACT_ATOMS: atom_id res chain seq x y z
N MET A 1 -1.36 -14.92 12.71
CA MET A 1 -2.26 -14.00 11.98
C MET A 1 -1.60 -13.69 10.66
N THR A 2 -2.33 -13.83 9.54
CA THR A 2 -1.80 -13.64 8.18
C THR A 2 -2.07 -12.22 7.71
N ILE A 3 -1.04 -11.51 7.28
CA ILE A 3 -1.09 -10.11 6.82
C ILE A 3 -0.67 -10.06 5.35
N LEU A 4 -1.51 -9.44 4.52
CA LEU A 4 -1.14 -9.11 3.13
C LEU A 4 -0.44 -7.74 3.10
N VAL A 5 0.76 -7.69 2.56
CA VAL A 5 1.53 -6.46 2.35
C VAL A 5 1.61 -6.17 0.85
N THR A 6 0.81 -5.23 0.38
CA THR A 6 0.89 -4.80 -1.03
C THR A 6 2.00 -3.77 -1.20
N GLY A 7 2.76 -3.85 -2.27
CA GLY A 7 3.99 -3.07 -2.43
C GLY A 7 5.11 -3.53 -1.47
N GLY A 8 5.02 -4.80 -1.01
CA GLY A 8 5.90 -5.36 0.01
C GLY A 8 7.33 -5.61 -0.45
N ALA A 9 7.62 -5.60 -1.75
CA ALA A 9 8.98 -5.65 -2.29
C ALA A 9 9.62 -4.26 -2.43
N GLY A 10 8.86 -3.18 -2.19
CA GLY A 10 9.39 -1.81 -2.15
C GLY A 10 10.17 -1.51 -0.87
N TYR A 11 10.78 -0.31 -0.80
CA TYR A 11 11.64 0.07 0.33
C TYR A 11 10.93 -0.02 1.69
N ILE A 12 9.82 0.68 1.88
CA ILE A 12 9.09 0.67 3.16
C ILE A 12 8.45 -0.71 3.39
N GLY A 13 7.80 -1.27 2.36
CA GLY A 13 7.10 -2.55 2.46
C GLY A 13 8.02 -3.71 2.85
N SER A 14 9.25 -3.77 2.31
CA SER A 14 10.20 -4.83 2.66
C SER A 14 10.70 -4.73 4.11
N HIS A 15 10.97 -3.51 4.60
CA HIS A 15 11.34 -3.30 6.00
C HIS A 15 10.18 -3.64 6.95
N THR A 16 8.96 -3.24 6.61
CA THR A 16 7.77 -3.61 7.39
C THR A 16 7.56 -5.12 7.39
N SER A 17 7.78 -5.80 6.26
CA SER A 17 7.69 -7.26 6.19
C SER A 17 8.69 -7.97 7.10
N VAL A 18 9.92 -7.44 7.23
CA VAL A 18 10.92 -7.95 8.19
C VAL A 18 10.42 -7.83 9.62
N GLU A 19 9.90 -6.67 10.02
CA GLU A 19 9.39 -6.46 11.37
C GLU A 19 8.18 -7.35 11.69
N LEU A 20 7.27 -7.52 10.72
CA LEU A 20 6.11 -8.40 10.89
C LEU A 20 6.52 -9.87 11.07
N LEU A 21 7.45 -10.38 10.25
CA LEU A 21 7.96 -11.74 10.38
C LEU A 21 8.67 -11.94 11.72
N ASN A 22 9.52 -11.00 12.13
CA ASN A 22 10.19 -11.04 13.44
C ASN A 22 9.20 -10.98 14.61
N ALA A 23 8.04 -10.36 14.42
CA ALA A 23 6.96 -10.34 15.40
C ALA A 23 6.07 -11.60 15.38
N GLY A 24 6.37 -12.58 14.52
CA GLY A 24 5.68 -13.86 14.42
C GLY A 24 4.39 -13.82 13.60
N TYR A 25 4.22 -12.82 12.74
CA TYR A 25 3.11 -12.80 11.77
C TYR A 25 3.46 -13.59 10.51
N GLU A 26 2.48 -14.23 9.93
CA GLU A 26 2.58 -14.79 8.57
C GLU A 26 2.40 -13.63 7.56
N VAL A 27 3.37 -13.45 6.68
CA VAL A 27 3.40 -12.34 5.71
C VAL A 27 3.25 -12.86 4.29
N ILE A 28 2.30 -12.28 3.57
CA ILE A 28 2.12 -12.47 2.14
C ILE A 28 2.44 -11.13 1.46
N ILE A 29 3.32 -11.16 0.46
CA ILE A 29 3.72 -9.98 -0.29
C ILE A 29 3.08 -10.02 -1.67
N ALA A 30 2.43 -8.93 -2.07
CA ALA A 30 1.93 -8.68 -3.42
C ALA A 30 2.63 -7.44 -4.00
N ASP A 31 3.36 -7.60 -5.11
CA ASP A 31 4.09 -6.50 -5.74
C ASP A 31 4.28 -6.82 -7.24
N ASN A 32 4.25 -5.82 -8.11
CA ASN A 32 4.42 -6.00 -9.56
C ASN A 32 5.81 -5.61 -10.07
N PHE A 33 6.74 -5.33 -9.16
CA PHE A 33 8.11 -4.91 -9.42
C PHE A 33 8.28 -3.66 -10.31
N CYS A 34 7.25 -2.85 -10.50
CA CYS A 34 7.37 -1.65 -11.33
C CYS A 34 8.35 -0.60 -10.74
N ASN A 35 8.51 -0.56 -9.42
CA ASN A 35 9.41 0.33 -8.68
C ASN A 35 10.20 -0.38 -7.58
N SER A 36 10.25 -1.70 -7.62
CA SER A 36 10.89 -2.56 -6.63
C SER A 36 11.76 -3.60 -7.33
N ASN A 37 12.42 -4.47 -6.55
CA ASN A 37 13.30 -5.48 -7.10
C ASN A 37 13.17 -6.77 -6.27
N ALA A 38 13.24 -7.92 -6.94
CA ALA A 38 13.17 -9.23 -6.31
C ALA A 38 14.28 -9.47 -5.25
N GLU A 39 15.39 -8.74 -5.31
CA GLU A 39 16.45 -8.81 -4.30
C GLU A 39 15.95 -8.44 -2.91
N SER A 40 14.93 -7.60 -2.79
CA SER A 40 14.32 -7.29 -1.48
C SER A 40 13.77 -8.52 -0.78
N LEU A 41 13.20 -9.48 -1.54
CA LEU A 41 12.69 -10.75 -0.98
C LEU A 41 13.82 -11.62 -0.43
N ASN A 42 14.97 -11.65 -1.12
CA ASN A 42 16.16 -12.35 -0.64
C ASN A 42 16.68 -11.71 0.65
N ARG A 43 16.66 -10.38 0.74
CA ARG A 43 17.07 -9.66 1.95
C ARG A 43 16.14 -9.91 3.13
N ILE A 44 14.82 -9.95 2.90
CA ILE A 44 13.86 -10.33 3.94
C ILE A 44 14.24 -11.72 4.49
N MET A 45 14.44 -12.71 3.61
CA MET A 45 14.82 -14.07 4.02
C MET A 45 16.16 -14.09 4.78
N GLN A 46 17.16 -13.33 4.36
CA GLN A 46 18.45 -13.25 5.05
C GLN A 46 18.34 -12.67 6.46
N LEU A 47 17.44 -11.67 6.66
CA LEU A 47 17.28 -10.96 7.92
C LEU A 47 16.39 -11.73 8.91
N THR A 48 15.40 -12.47 8.43
CA THR A 48 14.39 -13.13 9.27
C THR A 48 14.60 -14.66 9.38
N GLY A 49 15.33 -15.25 8.45
CA GLY A 49 15.40 -16.71 8.29
C GLY A 49 14.16 -17.30 7.60
N GLU A 50 13.14 -16.51 7.30
CA GLU A 50 11.88 -16.93 6.71
C GLU A 50 11.70 -16.37 5.30
N LYS A 51 11.27 -17.23 4.37
CA LYS A 51 10.93 -16.80 3.01
C LYS A 51 9.45 -16.38 2.98
N PRO A 52 9.12 -15.10 2.76
CA PRO A 52 7.73 -14.68 2.66
C PRO A 52 7.06 -15.33 1.44
N VAL A 53 5.77 -15.59 1.53
CA VAL A 53 4.95 -15.94 0.37
C VAL A 53 4.86 -14.71 -0.52
N PHE A 54 5.17 -14.87 -1.81
CA PHE A 54 5.22 -13.77 -2.76
C PHE A 54 4.35 -14.04 -3.98
N TYR A 55 3.61 -13.01 -4.38
CA TYR A 55 2.84 -12.96 -5.61
C TYR A 55 3.27 -11.75 -6.45
N GLU A 56 3.72 -12.01 -7.68
CA GLU A 56 3.99 -10.96 -8.65
C GLU A 56 2.67 -10.56 -9.31
N VAL A 57 2.03 -9.51 -8.77
CA VAL A 57 0.70 -9.08 -9.20
C VAL A 57 0.56 -7.57 -9.16
N ASP A 58 -0.21 -7.03 -10.08
CA ASP A 58 -0.69 -5.66 -10.02
C ASP A 58 -1.94 -5.60 -9.12
N VAL A 59 -1.94 -4.73 -8.13
CA VAL A 59 -3.09 -4.57 -7.20
C VAL A 59 -4.37 -4.13 -7.92
N ARG A 60 -4.29 -3.62 -9.14
CA ARG A 60 -5.44 -3.31 -9.98
C ARG A 60 -6.09 -4.54 -10.63
N ASP A 61 -5.42 -5.69 -10.60
CA ASP A 61 -5.96 -6.96 -11.10
C ASP A 61 -6.78 -7.66 -10.00
N ALA A 62 -8.09 -7.42 -10.03
CA ALA A 62 -9.03 -8.01 -9.08
C ALA A 62 -9.00 -9.54 -9.09
N ALA A 63 -8.83 -10.19 -10.25
CA ALA A 63 -8.82 -11.65 -10.34
C ALA A 63 -7.61 -12.25 -9.62
N SER A 64 -6.43 -11.67 -9.81
CA SER A 64 -5.20 -12.08 -9.13
C SER A 64 -5.28 -11.84 -7.62
N LEU A 65 -5.81 -10.69 -7.17
CA LEU A 65 -6.04 -10.43 -5.76
C LEU A 65 -7.02 -11.44 -5.15
N GLN A 66 -8.13 -11.72 -5.82
CA GLN A 66 -9.10 -12.71 -5.36
C GLN A 66 -8.48 -14.09 -5.17
N ALA A 67 -7.59 -14.50 -6.07
CA ALA A 67 -6.88 -15.78 -5.94
C ALA A 67 -6.01 -15.81 -4.67
N ILE A 68 -5.33 -14.68 -4.33
CA ILE A 68 -4.56 -14.56 -3.09
C ILE A 68 -5.47 -14.71 -1.86
N PHE A 69 -6.58 -13.98 -1.81
CA PHE A 69 -7.51 -14.05 -0.67
C PHE A 69 -8.20 -15.41 -0.54
N LYS A 70 -8.44 -16.12 -1.64
CA LYS A 70 -8.98 -17.50 -1.61
C LYS A 70 -7.98 -18.53 -1.07
N ASN A 71 -6.71 -18.34 -1.38
CA ASN A 71 -5.66 -19.30 -1.02
C ASN A 71 -5.13 -19.10 0.42
N HIS A 72 -5.40 -17.96 1.03
CA HIS A 72 -4.86 -17.58 2.34
C HIS A 72 -5.94 -16.99 3.24
N ASN A 73 -5.87 -17.31 4.53
CA ASN A 73 -6.78 -16.76 5.55
C ASN A 73 -6.31 -15.37 6.00
N ILE A 74 -6.28 -14.41 5.06
CA ILE A 74 -5.85 -13.03 5.32
C ILE A 74 -6.77 -12.39 6.35
N LYS A 75 -6.18 -11.70 7.35
CA LYS A 75 -6.91 -11.01 8.42
C LYS A 75 -6.81 -9.51 8.33
N SER A 76 -5.69 -9.01 7.79
CA SER A 76 -5.47 -7.57 7.62
C SER A 76 -4.59 -7.31 6.42
N VAL A 77 -4.62 -6.08 5.94
CA VAL A 77 -3.82 -5.61 4.80
C VAL A 77 -3.01 -4.39 5.20
N ILE A 78 -1.75 -4.33 4.78
CA ILE A 78 -0.95 -3.10 4.81
C ILE A 78 -0.68 -2.69 3.37
N HIS A 79 -1.19 -1.52 2.98
CA HIS A 79 -1.19 -1.07 1.60
C HIS A 79 -0.11 -0.02 1.35
N PHE A 80 1.04 -0.46 0.82
CA PHE A 80 2.13 0.41 0.36
C PHE A 80 2.16 0.59 -1.16
N ALA A 81 1.51 -0.29 -1.93
CA ALA A 81 1.53 -0.23 -3.38
C ALA A 81 1.05 1.13 -3.90
N GLY A 82 1.86 1.74 -4.77
CA GLY A 82 1.53 3.02 -5.36
C GLY A 82 2.76 3.73 -5.96
N LEU A 83 2.51 4.54 -6.97
CA LEU A 83 3.51 5.44 -7.54
C LEU A 83 3.74 6.61 -6.59
N LYS A 84 5.01 7.00 -6.38
CA LYS A 84 5.40 8.00 -5.35
C LYS A 84 6.29 9.14 -5.80
N ALA A 85 6.67 9.19 -7.09
CA ALA A 85 7.58 10.20 -7.60
C ALA A 85 6.83 11.52 -7.87
N VAL A 86 6.99 12.52 -6.99
CA VAL A 86 6.32 13.82 -7.09
C VAL A 86 6.55 14.48 -8.45
N GLY A 87 7.79 14.57 -8.92
CA GLY A 87 8.11 15.20 -10.21
C GLY A 87 7.55 14.46 -11.42
N GLU A 88 7.41 13.14 -11.38
CA GLU A 88 6.71 12.39 -12.43
C GLU A 88 5.20 12.64 -12.37
N SER A 89 4.63 12.75 -11.19
CA SER A 89 3.18 12.97 -11.02
C SER A 89 2.70 14.26 -11.66
N THR A 90 3.52 15.30 -11.64
CA THR A 90 3.19 16.58 -12.29
C THR A 90 3.18 16.50 -13.81
N ARG A 91 3.99 15.61 -14.39
CA ARG A 91 4.05 15.40 -15.86
C ARG A 91 3.02 14.37 -16.33
N LEU A 92 2.69 13.40 -15.52
CA LEU A 92 1.81 12.26 -15.85
C LEU A 92 0.69 12.08 -14.81
N PRO A 93 -0.14 13.10 -14.53
CA PRO A 93 -1.11 13.06 -13.44
C PRO A 93 -2.13 11.93 -13.58
N LEU A 94 -2.63 11.65 -14.78
CA LEU A 94 -3.59 10.58 -15.03
C LEU A 94 -3.01 9.20 -14.66
N LYS A 95 -1.72 8.95 -14.95
CA LYS A 95 -1.03 7.72 -14.56
C LYS A 95 -1.08 7.52 -13.03
N TYR A 96 -0.89 8.60 -12.26
CA TYR A 96 -0.92 8.55 -10.80
C TYR A 96 -2.31 8.30 -10.24
N TYR A 97 -3.32 8.98 -10.76
CA TYR A 97 -4.71 8.75 -10.33
C TYR A 97 -5.18 7.34 -10.70
N GLN A 98 -4.95 6.90 -11.94
CA GLN A 98 -5.32 5.55 -12.38
C GLN A 98 -4.59 4.45 -11.59
N ASN A 99 -3.32 4.66 -11.25
CA ASN A 99 -2.57 3.68 -10.49
C ASN A 99 -2.97 3.68 -9.01
N ASN A 100 -2.88 4.84 -8.33
CA ASN A 100 -2.98 4.88 -6.88
C ASN A 100 -4.43 4.73 -6.39
N ILE A 101 -5.38 5.37 -7.07
CA ILE A 101 -6.79 5.32 -6.66
C ILE A 101 -7.42 3.99 -7.09
N ALA A 102 -7.26 3.59 -8.36
CA ALA A 102 -7.87 2.35 -8.83
C ALA A 102 -7.33 1.12 -8.09
N ALA A 103 -6.01 1.08 -7.79
CA ALA A 103 -5.45 -0.01 -6.99
C ALA A 103 -6.10 -0.12 -5.61
N THR A 104 -6.31 1.02 -4.93
CA THR A 104 -6.96 1.01 -3.62
C THR A 104 -8.43 0.60 -3.70
N LEU A 105 -9.18 1.10 -4.70
CA LEU A 105 -10.57 0.70 -4.90
C LEU A 105 -10.70 -0.79 -5.14
N THR A 106 -9.90 -1.34 -6.07
CA THR A 106 -9.89 -2.78 -6.36
C THR A 106 -9.55 -3.60 -5.11
N LEU A 107 -8.56 -3.16 -4.33
CA LEU A 107 -8.18 -3.83 -3.09
C LEU A 107 -9.35 -3.83 -2.08
N CYS A 108 -10.01 -2.69 -1.87
CA CYS A 108 -11.15 -2.58 -0.95
C CYS A 108 -12.33 -3.47 -1.37
N GLU A 109 -12.64 -3.52 -2.66
CA GLU A 109 -13.69 -4.40 -3.20
C GLU A 109 -13.38 -5.88 -2.92
N VAL A 110 -12.14 -6.32 -3.15
CA VAL A 110 -11.73 -7.70 -2.88
C VAL A 110 -11.72 -7.98 -1.38
N MET A 111 -11.23 -7.07 -0.55
CA MET A 111 -11.26 -7.21 0.91
C MET A 111 -12.69 -7.38 1.42
N GLN A 112 -13.62 -6.55 0.96
CA GLN A 112 -15.04 -6.63 1.32
C GLN A 112 -15.66 -7.98 0.95
N GLN A 113 -15.39 -8.50 -0.25
CA GLN A 113 -15.89 -9.80 -0.71
C GLN A 113 -15.38 -10.98 0.13
N HIS A 114 -14.24 -10.81 0.79
CA HIS A 114 -13.63 -11.81 1.67
C HIS A 114 -13.83 -11.53 3.17
N ASN A 115 -14.65 -10.53 3.54
CA ASN A 115 -14.91 -10.10 4.93
C ASN A 115 -13.62 -9.72 5.67
N VAL A 116 -12.69 -9.07 5.01
CA VAL A 116 -11.47 -8.50 5.60
C VAL A 116 -11.62 -6.99 5.64
N PHE A 117 -11.63 -6.40 6.84
CA PHE A 117 -11.93 -4.97 7.04
C PHE A 117 -10.77 -4.19 7.67
N ASP A 118 -9.74 -4.89 8.15
CA ASP A 118 -8.57 -4.25 8.76
C ASP A 118 -7.56 -3.83 7.69
N LEU A 119 -7.45 -2.53 7.44
CA LEU A 119 -6.54 -1.93 6.47
C LEU A 119 -5.69 -0.84 7.11
N VAL A 120 -4.38 -0.95 6.96
CA VAL A 120 -3.43 0.15 7.20
C VAL A 120 -2.99 0.71 5.85
N PHE A 121 -3.24 1.98 5.61
CA PHE A 121 -2.85 2.67 4.38
C PHE A 121 -1.64 3.57 4.61
N SER A 122 -0.61 3.43 3.80
CA SER A 122 0.54 4.32 3.79
C SER A 122 0.21 5.59 3.02
N SER A 123 -0.17 6.64 3.73
CA SER A 123 -0.34 7.97 3.17
C SER A 123 1.01 8.70 3.00
N SER A 124 1.02 10.01 3.00
CA SER A 124 2.22 10.82 2.77
C SER A 124 2.10 12.19 3.44
N ALA A 125 3.20 12.72 3.95
CA ALA A 125 3.25 14.11 4.43
C ALA A 125 2.93 15.14 3.32
N THR A 126 3.01 14.76 2.04
CA THR A 126 2.63 15.63 0.92
C THR A 126 1.13 15.96 0.87
N VAL A 127 0.29 15.29 1.67
CA VAL A 127 -1.13 15.63 1.82
C VAL A 127 -1.32 16.99 2.51
N TYR A 128 -0.34 17.43 3.31
CA TYR A 128 -0.36 18.73 3.99
C TYR A 128 0.11 19.90 3.08
N GLY A 129 0.66 19.60 1.89
CA GLY A 129 1.13 20.61 0.94
C GLY A 129 2.28 21.45 1.47
N ASP A 130 2.11 22.78 1.45
CA ASP A 130 3.08 23.75 1.97
C ASP A 130 2.65 24.19 3.38
N PRO A 131 3.16 23.54 4.44
CA PRO A 131 2.73 23.82 5.81
C PRO A 131 3.24 25.16 6.28
N HIS A 132 2.43 25.87 7.07
CA HIS A 132 2.79 27.17 7.63
C HIS A 132 3.84 27.10 8.76
N ALA A 133 4.10 25.91 9.31
CA ALA A 133 5.09 25.66 10.37
C ALA A 133 5.58 24.21 10.34
N VAL A 134 6.68 23.95 11.06
CA VAL A 134 7.23 22.61 11.32
C VAL A 134 7.55 22.48 12.82
N PRO A 135 7.46 21.28 13.41
CA PRO A 135 7.04 20.01 12.81
C PRO A 135 5.55 19.99 12.46
N ILE A 136 5.20 19.26 11.37
CA ILE A 136 3.82 19.05 10.96
C ILE A 136 3.17 18.03 11.92
N ASN A 137 1.95 18.29 12.35
CA ASN A 137 1.12 17.35 13.10
C ASN A 137 -0.24 17.14 12.41
N GLU A 138 -1.04 16.21 12.92
CA GLU A 138 -2.29 15.76 12.33
C GLU A 138 -3.40 16.84 12.29
N ASN A 139 -3.25 17.95 13.02
CA ASN A 139 -4.21 19.06 13.03
C ASN A 139 -3.97 20.08 11.92
N PHE A 140 -2.88 19.93 11.14
CA PHE A 140 -2.61 20.81 10.01
C PHE A 140 -3.63 20.62 8.90
N PRO A 141 -3.99 21.70 8.16
CA PRO A 141 -4.92 21.59 7.05
C PRO A 141 -4.35 20.73 5.93
N LEU A 142 -5.21 19.91 5.34
CA LEU A 142 -4.86 19.07 4.20
C LEU A 142 -4.99 19.89 2.91
N SER A 143 -3.89 20.09 2.20
CA SER A 143 -3.81 21.00 1.04
C SER A 143 -2.76 20.52 0.02
N ALA A 144 -2.88 19.27 -0.46
CA ALA A 144 -1.92 18.69 -1.40
C ALA A 144 -1.67 19.58 -2.63
N THR A 145 -0.38 19.88 -2.91
CA THR A 145 0.05 20.80 -3.98
C THR A 145 0.46 20.10 -5.28
N ASN A 146 0.52 18.77 -5.29
CA ASN A 146 0.91 17.98 -6.46
C ASN A 146 0.01 16.74 -6.65
N PRO A 147 -0.05 16.14 -7.87
CA PRO A 147 -0.93 15.01 -8.15
C PRO A 147 -0.66 13.78 -7.30
N TYR A 148 0.59 13.50 -6.92
CA TYR A 148 0.91 12.41 -6.01
C TYR A 148 0.27 12.63 -4.64
N GLY A 149 0.54 13.76 -3.99
CA GLY A 149 -0.07 14.10 -2.69
C GLY A 149 -1.59 14.12 -2.76
N ARG A 150 -2.14 14.66 -3.85
CA ARG A 150 -3.59 14.68 -4.08
C ARG A 150 -4.18 13.28 -4.22
N SER A 151 -3.50 12.36 -4.92
CA SER A 151 -3.95 10.97 -5.00
C SER A 151 -3.97 10.28 -3.63
N LYS A 152 -2.98 10.57 -2.76
CA LYS A 152 -2.95 10.07 -1.39
C LYS A 152 -4.09 10.63 -0.54
N LEU A 153 -4.32 11.93 -0.61
CA LEU A 153 -5.42 12.60 0.11
C LEU A 153 -6.79 12.07 -0.33
N MET A 154 -7.01 11.90 -1.64
CA MET A 154 -8.25 11.31 -2.18
C MET A 154 -8.47 9.89 -1.64
N VAL A 155 -7.41 9.08 -1.57
CA VAL A 155 -7.50 7.72 -0.99
C VAL A 155 -7.85 7.77 0.49
N GLU A 156 -7.30 8.69 1.28
CA GLU A 156 -7.69 8.87 2.68
C GLU A 156 -9.19 9.18 2.82
N GLU A 157 -9.71 10.07 1.97
CA GLU A 157 -11.13 10.44 1.98
C GLU A 157 -12.01 9.24 1.60
N ILE A 158 -11.65 8.51 0.52
CA ILE A 158 -12.33 7.28 0.10
C ILE A 158 -12.35 6.24 1.25
N LEU A 159 -11.21 6.00 1.88
CA LEU A 159 -11.12 5.01 2.96
C LEU A 159 -11.95 5.42 4.20
N ARG A 160 -12.05 6.73 4.51
CA ARG A 160 -12.94 7.22 5.57
C ARG A 160 -14.40 6.97 5.26
N ASP A 161 -14.82 7.09 4.01
CA ASP A 161 -16.20 6.82 3.60
C ASP A 161 -16.48 5.31 3.61
N VAL A 162 -15.59 4.49 3.06
CA VAL A 162 -15.70 3.03 3.07
C VAL A 162 -15.74 2.48 4.51
N ALA A 163 -14.97 3.05 5.44
CA ALA A 163 -14.95 2.62 6.84
C ALA A 163 -16.22 2.96 7.62
N LYS A 164 -17.08 3.88 7.12
CA LYS A 164 -18.34 4.26 7.75
C LYS A 164 -19.53 3.45 7.21
N ALA A 165 -19.38 2.83 6.06
CA ALA A 165 -20.43 2.11 5.39
C ALA A 165 -20.62 0.68 5.95
#